data_21da823ed5f5894a38b2604a9d3b23b1
#
_entry.id   21da823ed5f5894a38b2604a9d3b23b1
#
_cell.length_a   1.000
_cell.length_b   1.000
_cell.length_c   1.000
_cell.angle_alpha   90.00
_cell.angle_beta   90.00
_cell.angle_gamma   90.00
#
_symmetry.space_group_name_H-M   'P 1'
#
loop_
_entity.id
_entity.type
_entity.pdbx_description
1 polymer ?
#
loop_
_entity_poly.entity_id
_entity_poly.type
_entity_poly.pdbx_seq_one_letter_code
_entity_poly.pdbx_strand_id
1 'polypeptide(L)'
;APWTIYTGYVREKQYDLLSQGFGPWAGEQAIELVINVIAFSVIIALIMNGIRRTPKRWWIWGTGMAALTLAFFIMIAPVFINPLFNTYTELAPGPVRDRIVGMAQSRGIPADHIYVFDQSKQHKRISANVSGLGPTIRISLNDNLLKRTTLAETAAVMGHEMGHYVLNHGLKLALGFGLIFGFCFWIASLVVPGIVTRWGAGWGIRGIDDVAAWPIYSIVITILILAMTPVKNTLIRTHESEADAFGLDIAREPDGFAQAAMQLSEYRKIEPGQMEEFLFYDHPSGRTRVQKSMEWKARHLADPQL
;
A
#
# COMPACT_ATOMS: atom_id res chain seq x y z
N ALA A 1 -18.67 0.78 12.20
CA ALA A 1 -18.73 -0.69 12.39
C ALA A 1 -19.60 -1.41 11.34
N PRO A 2 -20.90 -1.06 11.07
CA PRO A 2 -21.70 -1.82 10.08
C PRO A 2 -21.09 -1.84 8.68
N TRP A 3 -20.56 -0.72 8.22
CA TRP A 3 -19.90 -0.60 6.91
C TRP A 3 -18.64 -1.47 6.83
N THR A 4 -17.82 -1.50 7.85
CA THR A 4 -16.62 -2.33 7.94
C THR A 4 -16.97 -3.83 7.90
N ILE A 5 -18.02 -4.24 8.63
CA ILE A 5 -18.51 -5.62 8.61
C ILE A 5 -18.98 -5.99 7.20
N TYR A 6 -19.78 -5.13 6.57
CA TYR A 6 -20.27 -5.38 5.22
C TYR A 6 -19.11 -5.50 4.21
N THR A 7 -18.21 -4.50 4.17
CA THR A 7 -17.14 -4.46 3.16
C THR A 7 -16.00 -5.44 3.43
N GLY A 8 -15.64 -5.66 4.69
CA GLY A 8 -14.50 -6.49 5.07
C GLY A 8 -14.85 -7.96 5.36
N TYR A 9 -16.12 -8.27 5.63
CA TYR A 9 -16.54 -9.65 5.90
C TYR A 9 -17.60 -10.14 4.92
N VAL A 10 -18.79 -9.50 4.89
CA VAL A 10 -19.93 -10.02 4.12
C VAL A 10 -19.63 -10.04 2.62
N ARG A 11 -19.17 -8.92 2.08
CA ARG A 11 -18.83 -8.80 0.65
C ARG A 11 -17.68 -9.73 0.27
N GLU A 12 -16.60 -9.77 1.07
CA GLU A 12 -15.45 -10.64 0.80
C GLU A 12 -15.86 -12.14 0.81
N LYS A 13 -16.78 -12.53 1.68
CA LYS A 13 -17.38 -13.87 1.69
C LYS A 13 -18.22 -14.13 0.45
N GLN A 14 -19.02 -13.16 -0.01
CA GLN A 14 -19.85 -13.29 -1.21
C GLN A 14 -19.02 -13.54 -2.48
N TYR A 15 -17.83 -12.96 -2.55
CA TYR A 15 -16.88 -13.15 -3.66
C TYR A 15 -15.89 -14.31 -3.44
N ASP A 16 -16.10 -15.13 -2.41
CA ASP A 16 -15.24 -16.26 -2.05
C ASP A 16 -13.76 -15.89 -1.84
N LEU A 17 -13.49 -14.64 -1.42
CA LEU A 17 -12.14 -14.13 -1.18
C LEU A 17 -11.68 -14.32 0.26
N LEU A 18 -12.62 -14.45 1.22
CA LEU A 18 -12.33 -14.60 2.65
C LEU A 18 -12.37 -16.08 3.06
N SER A 19 -11.29 -16.55 3.70
CA SER A 19 -11.16 -17.93 4.20
C SER A 19 -11.68 -18.09 5.63
N GLN A 20 -11.49 -17.09 6.47
CA GLN A 20 -11.79 -17.17 7.91
C GLN A 20 -13.28 -17.01 8.25
N GLY A 21 -13.66 -17.48 9.44
CA GLY A 21 -14.97 -17.27 10.06
C GLY A 21 -15.09 -15.87 10.66
N PHE A 22 -16.33 -15.49 11.05
CA PHE A 22 -16.60 -14.16 11.63
C PHE A 22 -15.84 -13.90 12.94
N GLY A 23 -15.71 -14.89 13.83
CA GLY A 23 -15.03 -14.73 15.13
C GLY A 23 -13.57 -14.34 14.99
N PRO A 24 -12.73 -15.12 14.29
CA PRO A 24 -11.33 -14.75 14.01
C PRO A 24 -11.21 -13.39 13.31
N TRP A 25 -12.02 -13.12 12.28
CA TRP A 25 -12.04 -11.84 11.59
C TRP A 25 -12.35 -10.68 12.55
N ALA A 26 -13.36 -10.80 13.38
CA ALA A 26 -13.73 -9.77 14.35
C ALA A 26 -12.62 -9.54 15.41
N GLY A 27 -11.91 -10.60 15.80
CA GLY A 27 -10.75 -10.49 16.69
C GLY A 27 -9.62 -9.67 16.07
N GLU A 28 -9.29 -9.91 14.81
CA GLU A 28 -8.30 -9.10 14.07
C GLU A 28 -8.75 -7.64 13.93
N GLN A 29 -10.04 -7.41 13.62
CA GLN A 29 -10.60 -6.05 13.54
C GLN A 29 -10.56 -5.32 14.90
N ALA A 30 -10.67 -6.02 16.01
CA ALA A 30 -10.53 -5.45 17.35
C ALA A 30 -9.07 -5.00 17.62
N ILE A 31 -8.09 -5.80 17.23
CA ILE A 31 -6.66 -5.43 17.32
C ILE A 31 -6.37 -4.21 16.44
N GLU A 32 -6.81 -4.22 15.18
CA GLU A 32 -6.67 -3.09 14.26
C GLU A 32 -7.33 -1.82 14.82
N LEU A 33 -8.52 -1.94 15.42
CA LEU A 33 -9.21 -0.82 16.04
C LEU A 33 -8.38 -0.19 17.16
N VAL A 34 -7.80 -1.01 18.05
CA VAL A 34 -6.95 -0.51 19.15
C VAL A 34 -5.72 0.22 18.59
N ILE A 35 -5.03 -0.39 17.62
CA ILE A 35 -3.86 0.24 16.97
C ILE A 35 -4.26 1.57 16.33
N ASN A 36 -5.35 1.59 15.58
CA ASN A 36 -5.84 2.79 14.90
C ASN A 36 -6.26 3.87 15.89
N VAL A 37 -6.99 3.54 16.96
CA VAL A 37 -7.40 4.51 17.98
C VAL A 37 -6.18 5.16 18.63
N ILE A 38 -5.16 4.39 18.99
CA ILE A 38 -3.93 4.92 19.57
C ILE A 38 -3.21 5.82 18.56
N ALA A 39 -2.98 5.32 17.33
CA ALA A 39 -2.25 6.05 16.29
C ALA A 39 -2.95 7.37 15.93
N PHE A 40 -4.26 7.33 15.65
CA PHE A 40 -5.03 8.53 15.31
C PHE A 40 -5.13 9.51 16.47
N SER A 41 -5.29 9.04 17.72
CA SER A 41 -5.30 9.93 18.88
C SER A 41 -3.98 10.69 19.02
N VAL A 42 -2.85 10.01 18.83
CA VAL A 42 -1.53 10.64 18.86
C VAL A 42 -1.38 11.65 17.70
N ILE A 43 -1.75 11.27 16.49
CA ILE A 43 -1.68 12.14 15.32
C ILE A 43 -2.54 13.39 15.51
N ILE A 44 -3.79 13.23 15.96
CA ILE A 44 -4.71 14.35 16.22
C ILE A 44 -4.13 15.28 17.29
N ALA A 45 -3.63 14.72 18.39
CA ALA A 45 -3.04 15.50 19.48
C ALA A 45 -1.82 16.31 18.99
N LEU A 46 -0.97 15.73 18.15
CA LEU A 46 0.19 16.39 17.57
C LEU A 46 -0.21 17.50 16.58
N ILE A 47 -1.18 17.25 15.72
CA ILE A 47 -1.70 18.27 14.78
C ILE A 47 -2.34 19.42 15.55
N MET A 48 -3.21 19.14 16.53
CA MET A 48 -3.87 20.18 17.35
C MET A 48 -2.85 20.99 18.15
N ASN A 49 -1.80 20.35 18.69
CA ASN A 49 -0.70 21.07 19.32
C ASN A 49 0.06 21.97 18.34
N GLY A 50 0.28 21.50 17.12
CA GLY A 50 0.86 22.31 16.03
C GLY A 50 0.00 23.54 15.70
N ILE A 51 -1.33 23.35 15.59
CA ILE A 51 -2.29 24.45 15.35
C ILE A 51 -2.24 25.48 16.48
N ARG A 52 -2.22 25.04 17.75
CA ARG A 52 -2.12 25.94 18.92
C ARG A 52 -0.83 26.75 18.95
N ARG A 53 0.31 26.11 18.66
CA ARG A 53 1.62 26.77 18.73
C ARG A 53 1.93 27.65 17.53
N THR A 54 1.47 27.24 16.33
CA THR A 54 1.79 27.90 15.07
C THR A 54 0.56 27.96 14.15
N PRO A 55 -0.50 28.74 14.49
CA PRO A 55 -1.79 28.74 13.80
C PRO A 55 -1.69 28.96 12.28
N LYS A 56 -0.73 29.77 11.84
CA LYS A 56 -0.52 30.11 10.42
C LYS A 56 0.39 29.12 9.67
N ARG A 57 1.18 28.29 10.40
CA ARG A 57 2.23 27.44 9.81
C ARG A 57 2.13 25.96 10.23
N TRP A 58 1.07 25.57 10.95
CA TRP A 58 0.90 24.19 11.41
C TRP A 58 0.94 23.16 10.27
N TRP A 59 0.47 23.54 9.08
CA TRP A 59 0.48 22.68 7.91
C TRP A 59 1.88 22.20 7.52
N ILE A 60 2.93 23.01 7.76
CA ILE A 60 4.33 22.62 7.49
C ILE A 60 4.73 21.46 8.41
N TRP A 61 4.44 21.59 9.72
CA TRP A 61 4.70 20.52 10.69
C TRP A 61 3.86 19.30 10.43
N GLY A 62 2.58 19.48 10.11
CA GLY A 62 1.65 18.43 9.72
C GLY A 62 2.16 17.65 8.51
N THR A 63 2.70 18.34 7.50
CA THR A 63 3.32 17.72 6.31
C THR A 63 4.49 16.82 6.69
N GLY A 64 5.44 17.35 7.46
CA GLY A 64 6.60 16.57 7.91
C GLY A 64 6.19 15.33 8.72
N MET A 65 5.23 15.52 9.64
CA MET A 65 4.70 14.43 10.44
C MET A 65 3.98 13.38 9.59
N ALA A 66 3.17 13.79 8.61
CA ALA A 66 2.50 12.85 7.70
C ALA A 66 3.52 12.05 6.89
N ALA A 67 4.55 12.70 6.34
CA ALA A 67 5.61 12.01 5.60
C ALA A 67 6.38 11.01 6.47
N LEU A 68 6.74 11.38 7.70
CA LEU A 68 7.41 10.49 8.66
C LEU A 68 6.51 9.31 9.07
N THR A 69 5.22 9.57 9.33
CA THR A 69 4.25 8.52 9.67
C THR A 69 4.11 7.53 8.53
N LEU A 70 4.00 8.02 7.29
CA LEU A 70 3.91 7.16 6.10
C LEU A 70 5.20 6.36 5.91
N ALA A 71 6.37 6.98 6.02
CA ALA A 71 7.64 6.28 5.94
C ALA A 71 7.73 5.17 7.01
N PHE A 72 7.30 5.46 8.25
CA PHE A 72 7.23 4.45 9.31
C PHE A 72 6.31 3.28 8.92
N PHE A 73 5.08 3.54 8.47
CA PHE A 73 4.15 2.47 8.11
C PHE A 73 4.61 1.68 6.89
N ILE A 74 5.19 2.31 5.88
CA ILE A 74 5.66 1.61 4.67
C ILE A 74 6.89 0.74 4.97
N MET A 75 7.84 1.25 5.75
CA MET A 75 9.15 0.61 5.92
C MET A 75 9.25 -0.28 7.17
N ILE A 76 8.58 0.11 8.25
CA ILE A 76 8.77 -0.49 9.58
C ILE A 76 7.57 -1.35 10.00
N ALA A 77 6.34 -0.94 9.69
CA ALA A 77 5.15 -1.69 10.08
C ALA A 77 5.12 -3.13 9.55
N PRO A 78 5.56 -3.45 8.32
CA PRO A 78 5.60 -4.82 7.86
C PRO A 78 6.44 -5.74 8.76
N VAL A 79 7.48 -5.22 9.38
CA VAL A 79 8.38 -5.99 10.26
C VAL A 79 7.80 -6.19 11.66
N PHE A 80 7.09 -5.18 12.21
CA PHE A 80 6.66 -5.18 13.61
C PHE A 80 5.14 -5.36 13.80
N ILE A 81 4.32 -4.88 12.86
CA ILE A 81 2.85 -4.93 12.97
C ILE A 81 2.30 -6.20 12.33
N ASN A 82 2.77 -6.59 11.14
CA ASN A 82 2.25 -7.77 10.46
C ASN A 82 2.39 -9.08 11.26
N PRO A 83 3.46 -9.29 12.07
CA PRO A 83 3.55 -10.47 12.93
C PRO A 83 2.49 -10.58 14.03
N LEU A 84 1.74 -9.50 14.32
CA LEU A 84 0.58 -9.57 15.22
C LEU A 84 -0.59 -10.35 14.61
N PHE A 85 -0.63 -10.45 13.27
CA PHE A 85 -1.73 -11.06 12.51
C PHE A 85 -1.33 -12.39 11.86
N ASN A 86 -0.04 -12.56 11.53
CA ASN A 86 0.45 -13.72 10.77
C ASN A 86 1.71 -14.31 11.40
N THR A 87 1.84 -15.63 11.29
CA THR A 87 3.04 -16.36 11.67
C THR A 87 4.02 -16.38 10.50
N TYR A 88 5.25 -15.98 10.76
CA TYR A 88 6.34 -15.98 9.77
C TYR A 88 7.27 -17.16 10.02
N THR A 89 7.50 -17.98 9.01
CA THR A 89 8.45 -19.10 9.03
C THR A 89 9.46 -18.93 7.90
N GLU A 90 10.70 -19.37 8.08
CA GLU A 90 11.67 -19.33 7.00
C GLU A 90 11.21 -20.21 5.82
N LEU A 91 11.41 -19.69 4.60
CA LEU A 91 11.14 -20.44 3.38
C LEU A 91 12.12 -21.62 3.30
N ALA A 92 11.58 -22.85 3.24
CA ALA A 92 12.37 -24.07 3.12
C ALA A 92 13.26 -24.05 1.86
N PRO A 93 14.44 -24.72 1.91
CA PRO A 93 15.27 -24.91 0.72
C PRO A 93 14.48 -25.55 -0.43
N GLY A 94 14.71 -25.09 -1.65
CA GLY A 94 14.05 -25.62 -2.84
C GLY A 94 14.01 -24.61 -3.99
N PRO A 95 13.44 -25.00 -5.14
CA PRO A 95 13.52 -24.21 -6.37
C PRO A 95 13.03 -22.77 -6.24
N VAL A 96 11.98 -22.54 -5.45
CA VAL A 96 11.44 -21.17 -5.22
C VAL A 96 12.46 -20.34 -4.45
N ARG A 97 13.02 -20.87 -3.35
CA ARG A 97 14.03 -20.16 -2.56
C ARG A 97 15.27 -19.86 -3.39
N ASP A 98 15.76 -20.85 -4.12
CA ASP A 98 16.96 -20.71 -4.95
C ASP A 98 16.78 -19.65 -6.03
N ARG A 99 15.59 -19.61 -6.65
CA ARG A 99 15.22 -18.61 -7.65
C ARG A 99 15.18 -17.19 -7.05
N ILE A 100 14.56 -17.03 -5.90
CA ILE A 100 14.49 -15.74 -5.18
C ILE A 100 15.88 -15.26 -4.77
N VAL A 101 16.71 -16.16 -4.20
CA VAL A 101 18.08 -15.83 -3.81
C VAL A 101 18.91 -15.39 -5.00
N GLY A 102 18.83 -16.12 -6.12
CA GLY A 102 19.57 -15.77 -7.34
C GLY A 102 19.19 -14.39 -7.89
N MET A 103 17.89 -14.09 -7.94
CA MET A 103 17.41 -12.75 -8.35
C MET A 103 17.88 -11.67 -7.39
N ALA A 104 17.72 -11.85 -6.08
CA ALA A 104 18.10 -10.87 -5.07
C ALA A 104 19.61 -10.57 -5.13
N GLN A 105 20.45 -11.60 -5.16
CA GLN A 105 21.91 -11.47 -5.25
C GLN A 105 22.36 -10.73 -6.51
N SER A 106 21.69 -10.96 -7.66
CA SER A 106 22.01 -10.28 -8.92
C SER A 106 21.83 -8.76 -8.85
N ARG A 107 21.12 -8.26 -7.86
CA ARG A 107 20.83 -6.83 -7.65
C ARG A 107 21.30 -6.31 -6.29
N GLY A 108 22.11 -7.09 -5.57
CA GLY A 108 22.66 -6.69 -4.26
C GLY A 108 21.61 -6.57 -3.16
N ILE A 109 20.46 -7.26 -3.28
CA ILE A 109 19.44 -7.28 -2.24
C ILE A 109 19.85 -8.34 -1.20
N PRO A 110 19.87 -8.02 0.10
CA PRO A 110 20.08 -9.02 1.15
C PRO A 110 19.00 -10.11 1.09
N ALA A 111 19.42 -11.37 0.98
CA ALA A 111 18.54 -12.54 0.87
C ALA A 111 18.77 -13.56 2.00
N ASP A 112 19.32 -13.11 3.12
CA ASP A 112 19.58 -13.94 4.29
C ASP A 112 18.27 -14.39 4.95
N HIS A 113 17.24 -13.54 4.88
CA HIS A 113 15.95 -13.75 5.52
C HIS A 113 14.83 -13.74 4.47
N ILE A 114 14.37 -14.94 4.11
CA ILE A 114 13.20 -15.14 3.24
C ILE A 114 12.15 -15.87 4.05
N TYR A 115 10.98 -15.26 4.22
CA TYR A 115 9.90 -15.79 5.07
C TYR A 115 8.64 -16.12 4.26
N VAL A 116 7.93 -17.13 4.73
CA VAL A 116 6.55 -17.43 4.34
C VAL A 116 5.64 -17.06 5.50
N PHE A 117 4.51 -16.40 5.22
CA PHE A 117 3.50 -16.09 6.23
C PHE A 117 2.14 -16.70 5.87
N ASP A 118 1.39 -17.11 6.90
CA ASP A 118 0.18 -17.94 6.85
C ASP A 118 -1.10 -17.17 6.53
N GLN A 119 -1.10 -16.38 5.46
CA GLN A 119 -2.24 -15.51 5.12
C GLN A 119 -3.45 -16.25 4.56
N SER A 120 -3.29 -17.51 4.10
CA SER A 120 -4.41 -18.33 3.63
C SER A 120 -5.48 -18.61 4.70
N LYS A 121 -5.14 -18.48 5.98
CA LYS A 121 -6.11 -18.55 7.07
C LYS A 121 -7.10 -17.38 7.06
N GLN A 122 -6.70 -16.24 6.50
CA GLN A 122 -7.49 -15.01 6.43
C GLN A 122 -8.23 -14.89 5.11
N HIS A 123 -7.51 -14.95 3.99
CA HIS A 123 -8.06 -14.75 2.64
C HIS A 123 -7.23 -15.45 1.56
N LYS A 124 -7.77 -15.49 0.34
CA LYS A 124 -7.17 -16.22 -0.80
C LYS A 124 -6.21 -15.38 -1.66
N ARG A 125 -6.03 -14.09 -1.38
CA ARG A 125 -5.19 -13.21 -2.20
C ARG A 125 -3.72 -13.60 -2.11
N ILE A 126 -3.03 -13.54 -3.24
CA ILE A 126 -1.57 -13.67 -3.29
C ILE A 126 -0.93 -12.35 -2.86
N SER A 127 0.19 -12.42 -2.14
CA SER A 127 0.91 -11.25 -1.65
C SER A 127 2.38 -11.59 -1.41
N ALA A 128 3.24 -10.63 -1.69
CA ALA A 128 4.65 -10.65 -1.34
C ALA A 128 5.12 -9.23 -1.02
N ASN A 129 6.27 -9.09 -0.40
CA ASN A 129 6.94 -7.80 -0.21
C ASN A 129 8.43 -7.97 0.07
N VAL A 130 9.22 -6.93 -0.22
CA VAL A 130 10.56 -6.73 0.32
C VAL A 130 10.49 -5.52 1.23
N SER A 131 10.74 -5.72 2.51
CA SER A 131 10.51 -4.71 3.55
C SER A 131 11.62 -4.69 4.59
N GLY A 132 11.63 -3.64 5.41
CA GLY A 132 12.63 -3.42 6.44
C GLY A 132 13.66 -2.37 6.05
N LEU A 133 14.56 -2.05 6.97
CA LEU A 133 15.61 -1.05 6.80
C LEU A 133 16.91 -1.59 7.39
N GLY A 134 18.00 -1.52 6.62
CA GLY A 134 19.31 -2.02 7.07
C GLY A 134 19.25 -3.50 7.48
N PRO A 135 19.65 -3.87 8.71
CA PRO A 135 19.68 -5.26 9.16
C PRO A 135 18.30 -5.94 9.25
N THR A 136 17.20 -5.18 9.18
CA THR A 136 15.84 -5.74 9.26
C THR A 136 15.23 -6.04 7.88
N ILE A 137 16.00 -5.88 6.79
CA ILE A 137 15.53 -6.17 5.44
C ILE A 137 15.21 -7.66 5.35
N ARG A 138 14.01 -7.95 4.84
CA ARG A 138 13.53 -9.31 4.62
C ARG A 138 12.66 -9.39 3.38
N ILE A 139 12.71 -10.53 2.75
CA ILE A 139 11.81 -10.92 1.66
C ILE A 139 10.71 -11.76 2.28
N SER A 140 9.45 -11.43 2.02
CA SER A 140 8.31 -12.15 2.56
C SER A 140 7.30 -12.45 1.48
N LEU A 141 6.78 -13.67 1.45
CA LEU A 141 5.73 -14.12 0.55
C LEU A 141 4.67 -14.89 1.34
N ASN A 142 3.41 -14.76 0.94
CA ASN A 142 2.38 -15.50 1.62
C ASN A 142 2.26 -16.94 1.10
N ASP A 143 1.68 -17.80 1.89
CA ASP A 143 1.45 -19.21 1.54
C ASP A 143 0.46 -19.39 0.38
N ASN A 144 -0.41 -18.41 0.12
CA ASN A 144 -1.27 -18.39 -1.07
C ASN A 144 -0.45 -18.27 -2.36
N LEU A 145 0.60 -17.45 -2.38
CA LEU A 145 1.48 -17.32 -3.53
C LEU A 145 2.09 -18.68 -3.89
N LEU A 146 2.65 -19.37 -2.89
CA LEU A 146 3.23 -20.71 -3.09
C LEU A 146 2.23 -21.78 -3.54
N LYS A 147 0.97 -21.69 -3.07
CA LYS A 147 -0.08 -22.67 -3.37
C LYS A 147 -0.77 -22.44 -4.70
N ARG A 148 -0.84 -21.20 -5.17
CA ARG A 148 -1.69 -20.78 -6.29
C ARG A 148 -0.91 -20.40 -7.54
N THR A 149 0.42 -20.28 -7.45
CA THR A 149 1.27 -19.85 -8.57
C THR A 149 2.35 -20.87 -8.90
N THR A 150 2.76 -20.88 -10.15
CA THR A 150 3.92 -21.63 -10.64
C THR A 150 5.23 -20.94 -10.23
N LEU A 151 6.37 -21.59 -10.43
CA LEU A 151 7.68 -21.01 -10.18
C LEU A 151 7.91 -19.74 -11.02
N ALA A 152 7.49 -19.74 -12.28
CA ALA A 152 7.60 -18.58 -13.18
C ALA A 152 6.75 -17.38 -12.69
N GLU A 153 5.50 -17.64 -12.30
CA GLU A 153 4.62 -16.62 -11.73
C GLU A 153 5.15 -16.08 -10.41
N THR A 154 5.62 -16.97 -9.51
CA THR A 154 6.25 -16.56 -8.25
C THR A 154 7.49 -15.69 -8.51
N ALA A 155 8.36 -16.07 -9.45
CA ALA A 155 9.53 -15.29 -9.81
C ALA A 155 9.15 -13.91 -10.37
N ALA A 156 8.11 -13.83 -11.19
CA ALA A 156 7.60 -12.56 -11.73
C ALA A 156 7.10 -11.63 -10.62
N VAL A 157 6.28 -12.15 -9.68
CA VAL A 157 5.79 -11.38 -8.52
C VAL A 157 6.96 -10.92 -7.65
N MET A 158 7.89 -11.82 -7.32
CA MET A 158 9.04 -11.45 -6.50
C MET A 158 9.96 -10.45 -7.18
N GLY A 159 10.14 -10.54 -8.50
CA GLY A 159 10.90 -9.55 -9.27
C GLY A 159 10.27 -8.16 -9.21
N HIS A 160 8.96 -8.06 -9.28
CA HIS A 160 8.20 -6.83 -9.11
C HIS A 160 8.43 -6.23 -7.70
N GLU A 161 8.30 -7.03 -6.64
CA GLU A 161 8.53 -6.58 -5.25
C GLU A 161 9.98 -6.12 -5.02
N MET A 162 10.95 -6.81 -5.62
CA MET A 162 12.35 -6.38 -5.61
C MET A 162 12.54 -5.04 -6.32
N GLY A 163 11.75 -4.77 -7.37
CA GLY A 163 11.71 -3.47 -8.06
C GLY A 163 11.31 -2.34 -7.11
N HIS A 164 10.28 -2.53 -6.30
CA HIS A 164 9.89 -1.53 -5.30
C HIS A 164 11.02 -1.20 -4.32
N TYR A 165 11.75 -2.22 -3.89
CA TYR A 165 12.88 -2.04 -2.97
C TYR A 165 14.05 -1.31 -3.64
N VAL A 166 14.56 -1.81 -4.78
CA VAL A 166 15.74 -1.26 -5.48
C VAL A 166 15.51 0.16 -5.95
N LEU A 167 14.31 0.47 -6.45
CA LEU A 167 13.94 1.79 -6.95
C LEU A 167 13.53 2.77 -5.83
N ASN A 168 13.60 2.35 -4.56
CA ASN A 168 13.24 3.15 -3.38
C ASN A 168 11.82 3.72 -3.44
N HIS A 169 10.86 2.94 -3.98
CA HIS A 169 9.47 3.38 -4.12
C HIS A 169 8.82 3.72 -2.77
N GLY A 170 9.17 3.01 -1.69
CA GLY A 170 8.68 3.34 -0.35
C GLY A 170 9.00 4.78 0.08
N LEU A 171 10.24 5.22 -0.11
CA LEU A 171 10.64 6.60 0.20
C LEU A 171 10.01 7.61 -0.77
N LYS A 172 10.00 7.31 -2.07
CA LYS A 172 9.36 8.17 -3.09
C LYS A 172 7.88 8.36 -2.81
N LEU A 173 7.17 7.29 -2.44
CA LEU A 173 5.75 7.34 -2.06
C LEU A 173 5.53 8.12 -0.77
N ALA A 174 6.37 7.93 0.25
CA ALA A 174 6.28 8.69 1.50
C ALA A 174 6.44 10.21 1.25
N LEU A 175 7.39 10.59 0.41
CA LEU A 175 7.59 11.99 0.01
C LEU A 175 6.44 12.52 -0.85
N GLY A 176 6.01 11.76 -1.86
CA GLY A 176 4.90 12.15 -2.75
C GLY A 176 3.59 12.32 -1.99
N PHE A 177 3.23 11.37 -1.12
CA PHE A 177 2.07 11.51 -0.26
C PHE A 177 2.24 12.62 0.78
N GLY A 178 3.45 12.80 1.31
CA GLY A 178 3.78 13.94 2.16
C GLY A 178 3.44 15.27 1.49
N LEU A 179 3.81 15.43 0.21
CA LEU A 179 3.46 16.63 -0.58
C LEU A 179 1.94 16.76 -0.81
N ILE A 180 1.24 15.67 -1.12
CA ILE A 180 -0.22 15.67 -1.26
C ILE A 180 -0.89 16.09 0.06
N PHE A 181 -0.49 15.51 1.18
CA PHE A 181 -1.00 15.91 2.50
C PHE A 181 -0.63 17.35 2.83
N GLY A 182 0.59 17.77 2.49
CA GLY A 182 1.04 19.15 2.67
C GLY A 182 0.16 20.16 1.94
N PHE A 183 -0.18 19.88 0.70
CA PHE A 183 -1.12 20.67 -0.09
C PHE A 183 -2.52 20.68 0.56
N CYS A 184 -3.04 19.51 0.97
CA CYS A 184 -4.33 19.42 1.65
C CYS A 184 -4.34 20.22 2.98
N PHE A 185 -3.29 20.09 3.78
CA PHE A 185 -3.15 20.83 5.05
C PHE A 185 -3.01 22.33 4.83
N TRP A 186 -2.27 22.74 3.80
CA TRP A 186 -2.15 24.14 3.41
C TRP A 186 -3.52 24.73 3.05
N ILE A 187 -4.30 24.08 2.17
CA ILE A 187 -5.66 24.53 1.83
C ILE A 187 -6.56 24.52 3.06
N ALA A 188 -6.51 23.47 3.89
CA ALA A 188 -7.29 23.39 5.13
C ALA A 188 -6.94 24.57 6.09
N SER A 189 -5.67 24.97 6.14
CA SER A 189 -5.23 26.11 6.95
C SER A 189 -5.79 27.45 6.49
N LEU A 190 -6.18 27.55 5.23
CA LEU A 190 -6.82 28.75 4.65
C LEU A 190 -8.35 28.73 4.80
N VAL A 191 -8.96 27.55 4.62
CA VAL A 191 -10.42 27.39 4.55
C VAL A 191 -11.07 27.27 5.93
N VAL A 192 -10.49 26.45 6.82
CA VAL A 192 -11.10 26.13 8.12
C VAL A 192 -11.30 27.36 9.01
N PRO A 193 -10.38 28.37 9.09
CA PRO A 193 -10.61 29.58 9.86
C PRO A 193 -11.87 30.33 9.43
N GLY A 194 -12.14 30.45 8.13
CA GLY A 194 -13.34 31.09 7.61
C GLY A 194 -14.63 30.34 8.02
N ILE A 195 -14.62 29.02 7.97
CA ILE A 195 -15.75 28.17 8.40
C ILE A 195 -16.01 28.36 9.90
N VAL A 196 -14.97 28.27 10.72
CA VAL A 196 -15.08 28.41 12.17
C VAL A 196 -15.57 29.80 12.53
N THR A 197 -15.06 30.87 11.92
CA THR A 197 -15.51 32.25 12.16
C THR A 197 -17.00 32.42 11.81
N ARG A 198 -17.47 31.81 10.74
CA ARG A 198 -18.83 31.98 10.22
C ARG A 198 -19.88 31.16 10.97
N TRP A 199 -19.56 29.94 11.36
CA TRP A 199 -20.53 29.01 11.93
C TRP A 199 -20.10 28.36 13.24
N GLY A 200 -18.86 28.53 13.67
CA GLY A 200 -18.29 27.87 14.85
C GLY A 200 -19.04 28.13 16.13
N ALA A 201 -19.47 29.40 16.37
CA ALA A 201 -20.22 29.75 17.55
C ALA A 201 -21.54 28.98 17.67
N GLY A 202 -22.26 28.77 16.56
CA GLY A 202 -23.49 27.97 16.53
C GLY A 202 -23.29 26.49 16.80
N TRP A 203 -22.07 26.01 16.63
CA TRP A 203 -21.66 24.62 16.87
C TRP A 203 -20.90 24.42 18.17
N GLY A 204 -20.77 25.48 18.99
CA GLY A 204 -20.06 25.46 20.27
C GLY A 204 -18.53 25.40 20.11
N ILE A 205 -17.98 25.75 18.94
CA ILE A 205 -16.53 25.76 18.66
C ILE A 205 -15.97 27.14 19.04
N ARG A 206 -14.99 27.14 19.92
CA ARG A 206 -14.39 28.39 20.47
C ARG A 206 -13.31 29.00 19.57
N GLY A 207 -12.66 28.18 18.72
CA GLY A 207 -11.60 28.63 17.81
C GLY A 207 -11.05 27.49 16.97
N ILE A 208 -10.13 27.82 16.06
CA ILE A 208 -9.48 26.84 15.19
C ILE A 208 -8.59 25.83 15.96
N ASP A 209 -8.18 26.20 17.16
CA ASP A 209 -7.35 25.42 18.09
C ASP A 209 -8.17 24.62 19.11
N ASP A 210 -9.49 24.73 19.06
CA ASP A 210 -10.41 23.91 19.84
C ASP A 210 -10.49 22.50 19.19
N VAL A 211 -10.38 21.43 20.00
CA VAL A 211 -10.54 20.04 19.53
C VAL A 211 -11.92 19.84 18.88
N ALA A 212 -12.94 20.57 19.30
CA ALA A 212 -14.26 20.57 18.66
C ALA A 212 -14.23 21.01 17.19
N ALA A 213 -13.18 21.69 16.70
CA ALA A 213 -12.98 22.00 15.29
C ALA A 213 -12.44 20.83 14.47
N TRP A 214 -11.96 19.75 15.10
CA TRP A 214 -11.38 18.61 14.41
C TRP A 214 -12.30 17.99 13.34
N PRO A 215 -13.62 17.79 13.54
CA PRO A 215 -14.50 17.30 12.49
C PRO A 215 -14.49 18.17 11.22
N ILE A 216 -14.36 19.50 11.36
CA ILE A 216 -14.28 20.41 10.19
C ILE A 216 -12.97 20.16 9.43
N TYR A 217 -11.83 20.09 10.14
CA TYR A 217 -10.55 19.73 9.53
C TYR A 217 -10.64 18.38 8.78
N SER A 218 -11.24 17.38 9.44
CA SER A 218 -11.38 16.04 8.86
C SER A 218 -12.22 16.05 7.59
N ILE A 219 -13.36 16.75 7.57
CA ILE A 219 -14.22 16.86 6.39
C ILE A 219 -13.49 17.57 5.25
N VAL A 220 -12.88 18.73 5.52
CA VAL A 220 -12.15 19.50 4.51
C VAL A 220 -11.00 18.67 3.93
N ILE A 221 -10.19 18.05 4.77
CA ILE A 221 -9.07 17.21 4.34
C ILE A 221 -9.56 16.00 3.54
N THR A 222 -10.64 15.34 3.97
CA THR A 222 -11.23 14.20 3.24
C THR A 222 -11.69 14.59 1.84
N ILE A 223 -12.37 15.73 1.69
CA ILE A 223 -12.80 16.24 0.39
C ILE A 223 -11.57 16.54 -0.50
N LEU A 224 -10.55 17.17 0.05
CA LEU A 224 -9.31 17.46 -0.68
C LEU A 224 -8.57 16.18 -1.11
N ILE A 225 -8.45 15.19 -0.22
CA ILE A 225 -7.84 13.89 -0.55
C ILE A 225 -8.63 13.18 -1.65
N LEU A 226 -9.96 13.24 -1.59
CA LEU A 226 -10.82 12.69 -2.64
C LEU A 226 -10.56 13.40 -3.99
N ALA A 227 -10.48 14.72 -3.99
CA ALA A 227 -10.15 15.49 -5.20
C ALA A 227 -8.72 15.18 -5.72
N MET A 228 -7.79 14.85 -4.83
CA MET A 228 -6.42 14.46 -5.18
C MET A 228 -6.28 12.98 -5.57
N THR A 229 -7.36 12.20 -5.58
CA THR A 229 -7.31 10.77 -5.94
C THR A 229 -6.64 10.50 -7.28
N PRO A 230 -6.91 11.23 -8.38
CA PRO A 230 -6.23 11.00 -9.65
C PRO A 230 -4.71 11.24 -9.58
N VAL A 231 -4.29 12.25 -8.83
CA VAL A 231 -2.86 12.56 -8.62
C VAL A 231 -2.19 11.45 -7.83
N LYS A 232 -2.81 11.04 -6.71
CA LYS A 232 -2.35 9.92 -5.89
C LYS A 232 -2.24 8.64 -6.70
N ASN A 233 -3.28 8.29 -7.45
CA ASN A 233 -3.31 7.07 -8.25
C ASN A 233 -2.27 7.11 -9.37
N THR A 234 -2.06 8.27 -10.01
CA THR A 234 -1.02 8.42 -11.04
C THR A 234 0.38 8.22 -10.44
N LEU A 235 0.64 8.78 -9.25
CA LEU A 235 1.91 8.58 -8.55
C LEU A 235 2.17 7.09 -8.29
N ILE A 236 1.19 6.37 -7.76
CA ILE A 236 1.32 4.92 -7.51
C ILE A 236 1.51 4.17 -8.82
N ARG A 237 0.64 4.37 -9.84
CA ARG A 237 0.74 3.68 -11.14
C ARG A 237 2.09 3.86 -11.83
N THR A 238 2.72 5.03 -11.66
CA THR A 238 4.07 5.25 -12.21
C THR A 238 5.06 4.31 -11.55
N HIS A 239 5.08 4.22 -10.22
CA HIS A 239 5.97 3.32 -9.50
C HIS A 239 5.65 1.84 -9.75
N GLU A 240 4.36 1.49 -9.87
CA GLU A 240 3.95 0.14 -10.26
C GLU A 240 4.46 -0.24 -11.65
N SER A 241 4.38 0.71 -12.60
CA SER A 241 4.91 0.48 -13.96
C SER A 241 6.43 0.36 -14.00
N GLU A 242 7.15 1.08 -13.14
CA GLU A 242 8.61 0.95 -12.97
C GLU A 242 8.96 -0.41 -12.33
N ALA A 243 8.20 -0.85 -11.32
CA ALA A 243 8.38 -2.14 -10.68
C ALA A 243 8.06 -3.31 -11.64
N ASP A 244 7.01 -3.18 -12.46
CA ASP A 244 6.68 -4.15 -13.51
C ASP A 244 7.82 -4.32 -14.52
N ALA A 245 8.38 -3.22 -15.01
CA ALA A 245 9.51 -3.26 -15.94
C ALA A 245 10.75 -3.89 -15.30
N PHE A 246 11.09 -3.49 -14.08
CA PHE A 246 12.19 -4.08 -13.31
C PHE A 246 11.97 -5.58 -13.07
N GLY A 247 10.73 -5.98 -12.73
CA GLY A 247 10.36 -7.37 -12.50
C GLY A 247 10.55 -8.24 -13.75
N LEU A 248 10.15 -7.74 -14.92
CA LEU A 248 10.37 -8.42 -16.19
C LEU A 248 11.87 -8.58 -16.51
N ASP A 249 12.67 -7.54 -16.25
CA ASP A 249 14.11 -7.56 -16.52
C ASP A 249 14.89 -8.51 -15.61
N ILE A 250 14.48 -8.66 -14.35
CA ILE A 250 15.17 -9.52 -13.38
C ILE A 250 14.66 -10.96 -13.39
N ALA A 251 13.34 -11.16 -13.49
CA ALA A 251 12.75 -12.50 -13.50
C ALA A 251 12.85 -13.16 -14.87
N ARG A 252 12.80 -12.40 -15.98
CA ARG A 252 12.82 -12.92 -17.36
C ARG A 252 11.72 -13.95 -17.62
N GLU A 253 10.56 -13.76 -16.98
CA GLU A 253 9.40 -14.65 -17.00
C GLU A 253 8.17 -13.89 -17.53
N PRO A 254 8.15 -13.45 -18.81
CA PRO A 254 7.06 -12.63 -19.32
C PRO A 254 5.70 -13.35 -19.32
N ASP A 255 5.67 -14.65 -19.62
CA ASP A 255 4.43 -15.44 -19.57
C ASP A 255 3.95 -15.61 -18.12
N GLY A 256 4.87 -15.89 -17.19
CA GLY A 256 4.56 -15.96 -15.76
C GLY A 256 4.06 -14.62 -15.21
N PHE A 257 4.67 -13.51 -15.65
CA PHE A 257 4.20 -12.17 -15.29
C PHE A 257 2.77 -11.90 -15.80
N ALA A 258 2.48 -12.23 -17.06
CA ALA A 258 1.16 -12.07 -17.65
C ALA A 258 0.10 -12.89 -16.89
N GLN A 259 0.40 -14.15 -16.56
CA GLN A 259 -0.48 -15.03 -15.79
C GLN A 259 -0.70 -14.50 -14.37
N ALA A 260 0.35 -14.09 -13.67
CA ALA A 260 0.24 -13.47 -12.36
C ALA A 260 -0.59 -12.17 -12.38
N ALA A 261 -0.41 -11.32 -13.41
CA ALA A 261 -1.21 -10.11 -13.58
C ALA A 261 -2.71 -10.41 -13.78
N MET A 262 -3.05 -11.50 -14.48
CA MET A 262 -4.44 -11.96 -14.63
C MET A 262 -5.01 -12.47 -13.32
N GLN A 263 -4.27 -13.25 -12.54
CA GLN A 263 -4.71 -13.74 -11.23
C GLN A 263 -4.91 -12.60 -10.22
N LEU A 264 -4.01 -11.61 -10.21
CA LEU A 264 -4.14 -10.40 -9.38
C LEU A 264 -5.34 -9.53 -9.80
N SER A 265 -5.86 -9.71 -11.00
CA SER A 265 -7.02 -8.99 -11.52
C SER A 265 -8.36 -9.69 -11.25
N GLU A 266 -8.40 -10.84 -10.58
CA GLU A 266 -9.65 -11.60 -10.32
C GLU A 266 -10.70 -10.81 -9.52
N TYR A 267 -10.29 -9.78 -8.79
CA TYR A 267 -11.15 -8.88 -8.01
C TYR A 267 -11.19 -7.44 -8.57
N ARG A 268 -10.73 -7.24 -9.80
CA ARG A 268 -10.71 -5.94 -10.50
C ARG A 268 -11.19 -6.11 -11.93
N LYS A 269 -11.76 -5.08 -12.52
CA LYS A 269 -12.05 -5.05 -13.96
C LYS A 269 -10.73 -5.05 -14.74
N ILE A 270 -10.54 -6.07 -15.58
CA ILE A 270 -9.28 -6.29 -16.33
C ILE A 270 -9.02 -5.19 -17.36
N GLU A 271 -10.09 -4.71 -18.00
CA GLU A 271 -10.07 -3.69 -19.05
C GLU A 271 -11.00 -2.53 -18.68
N PRO A 272 -10.55 -1.60 -17.81
CA PRO A 272 -11.29 -0.38 -17.54
C PRO A 272 -11.21 0.59 -18.72
N GLY A 273 -12.16 1.54 -18.77
CA GLY A 273 -12.04 2.69 -19.67
C GLY A 273 -10.87 3.60 -19.24
N GLN A 274 -10.30 4.37 -20.15
CA GLN A 274 -9.15 5.25 -19.86
C GLN A 274 -9.39 6.23 -18.71
N MET A 275 -10.56 6.86 -18.68
CA MET A 275 -10.93 7.77 -17.57
C MET A 275 -11.17 7.03 -16.26
N GLU A 276 -11.71 5.82 -16.32
CA GLU A 276 -11.90 4.96 -15.16
C GLU A 276 -10.54 4.55 -14.55
N GLU A 277 -9.58 4.14 -15.40
CA GLU A 277 -8.23 3.80 -14.98
C GLU A 277 -7.51 5.04 -14.40
N PHE A 278 -7.61 6.19 -15.04
CA PHE A 278 -7.01 7.42 -14.57
C PHE A 278 -7.52 7.84 -13.19
N LEU A 279 -8.84 7.80 -12.97
CA LEU A 279 -9.46 8.30 -11.76
C LEU A 279 -9.35 7.30 -10.59
N PHE A 280 -9.57 6.01 -10.84
CA PHE A 280 -9.84 5.04 -9.77
C PHE A 280 -8.80 3.94 -9.61
N TYR A 281 -7.89 3.73 -10.58
CA TYR A 281 -6.91 2.67 -10.51
C TYR A 281 -5.56 3.18 -9.99
N ASP A 282 -5.11 2.60 -8.92
CA ASP A 282 -3.77 2.83 -8.34
C ASP A 282 -2.68 1.92 -8.94
N HIS A 283 -3.05 0.88 -9.69
CA HIS A 283 -2.16 0.01 -10.45
C HIS A 283 -2.55 0.03 -11.92
N PRO A 284 -1.62 -0.24 -12.85
CA PRO A 284 -1.98 -0.47 -14.24
C PRO A 284 -3.00 -1.61 -14.36
N SER A 285 -3.93 -1.48 -15.30
CA SER A 285 -4.95 -2.52 -15.52
C SER A 285 -4.32 -3.86 -15.90
N GLY A 286 -5.03 -4.96 -15.65
CA GLY A 286 -4.59 -6.30 -16.05
C GLY A 286 -4.23 -6.37 -17.53
N ARG A 287 -5.06 -5.76 -18.40
CA ARG A 287 -4.77 -5.61 -19.84
C ARG A 287 -3.43 -4.91 -20.09
N THR A 288 -3.20 -3.77 -19.45
CA THR A 288 -1.96 -2.98 -19.63
C THR A 288 -0.74 -3.79 -19.20
N ARG A 289 -0.83 -4.50 -18.07
CA ARG A 289 0.27 -5.33 -17.56
C ARG A 289 0.59 -6.50 -18.48
N VAL A 290 -0.43 -7.22 -18.95
CA VAL A 290 -0.28 -8.33 -19.92
C VAL A 290 0.32 -7.80 -21.23
N GLN A 291 -0.18 -6.70 -21.77
CA GLN A 291 0.35 -6.10 -23.00
C GLN A 291 1.83 -5.74 -22.85
N LYS A 292 2.21 -5.04 -21.79
CA LYS A 292 3.62 -4.67 -21.53
C LYS A 292 4.52 -5.89 -21.41
N SER A 293 4.05 -6.95 -20.77
CA SER A 293 4.79 -8.21 -20.66
C SER A 293 5.03 -8.86 -22.01
N MET A 294 4.01 -8.92 -22.87
CA MET A 294 4.14 -9.48 -24.22
C MET A 294 5.00 -8.61 -25.15
N GLU A 295 4.93 -7.28 -25.01
CA GLU A 295 5.83 -6.36 -25.72
C GLU A 295 7.28 -6.53 -25.26
N TRP A 296 7.51 -6.74 -23.96
CA TRP A 296 8.84 -7.06 -23.43
C TRP A 296 9.33 -8.38 -24.03
N LYS A 297 8.51 -9.44 -24.02
CA LYS A 297 8.82 -10.74 -24.64
C LYS A 297 9.20 -10.61 -26.10
N ALA A 298 8.39 -9.87 -26.89
CA ALA A 298 8.65 -9.66 -28.31
C ALA A 298 10.01 -8.99 -28.60
N ARG A 299 10.43 -8.06 -27.72
CA ARG A 299 11.73 -7.39 -27.85
C ARG A 299 12.92 -8.28 -27.49
N HIS A 300 12.71 -9.36 -26.75
CA HIS A 300 13.74 -10.26 -26.23
C HIS A 300 13.68 -11.67 -26.83
N LEU A 301 12.89 -11.89 -27.89
CA LEU A 301 12.75 -13.21 -28.52
C LEU A 301 14.08 -13.85 -28.99
N ALA A 302 15.09 -13.03 -29.31
CA ALA A 302 16.41 -13.52 -29.70
C ALA A 302 17.33 -13.84 -28.50
N ASP A 303 16.86 -13.64 -27.27
CA ASP A 303 17.67 -13.86 -26.08
C ASP A 303 17.64 -15.37 -25.69
N PRO A 304 18.80 -16.04 -25.63
CA PRO A 304 18.87 -17.47 -25.30
C PRO A 304 18.41 -17.81 -23.87
N GLN A 305 18.18 -16.80 -23.01
CA GLN A 305 17.77 -16.99 -21.62
C GLN A 305 16.26 -16.81 -21.41
N LEU A 306 15.48 -16.68 -22.47
CA LEU A 306 14.01 -16.67 -22.42
C LEU A 306 13.44 -18.07 -22.45
#